data_00ec24c64df75d33cf9a516f785e1615
#
_entry.id   00ec24c64df75d33cf9a516f785e1615
#
_cell.length_a   1.000
_cell.length_b   1.000
_cell.length_c   1.000
_cell.angle_alpha   90.00
_cell.angle_beta   90.00
_cell.angle_gamma   90.00
#
_symmetry.space_group_name_H-M   'P 1'
#
loop_
_entity.id
_entity.type
_entity.pdbx_description
1 polymer ?
#
loop_
_entity_poly.entity_id
_entity_poly.type
_entity_poly.pdbx_seq_one_letter_code
_entity_poly.pdbx_strand_id
1 'polypeptide(L)'
;MKTKIYLASAHGLTVIEGSNGTWRGEVWLQGQQVRCVVVDSSLKERVYCGTLGNGVYRSDNAGASWRPCKGLPHQKVMALATADSGDAGHPALLYAGTEPSAIYQSSDGGDTWHPLPGLLSLTSAGEWSFPPRPETHHVRQILSDPCFPRRLHVAIEAGALLRGEDGGETWRDRVPGGPRDTHTLGAHRSAPGRLYSAAGDGYFESLDDGDTWRRVMEGLEHGYCWSVAVSRSDPDTVLLSASKSPRAAHSKEFANSAVYRRSAHEPWRKALDGLPDPEGRRVPVLGRSDIEPGVFYLPSEGELYRSANSGAEWQKLTVDWAERCSPEHASDIAVVES
;
A
#
# COMPACT_ATOMS: atom_id res chain seq x y z
N MET A 1 -8.16 18.19 -15.33
CA MET A 1 -7.74 17.34 -14.19
C MET A 1 -6.33 16.84 -14.46
N LYS A 2 -5.46 17.02 -13.53
CA LYS A 2 -4.10 16.46 -13.56
C LYS A 2 -4.03 15.28 -12.59
N THR A 3 -3.47 14.18 -13.04
CA THR A 3 -3.26 12.98 -12.22
C THR A 3 -1.76 12.75 -12.07
N LYS A 4 -1.30 12.52 -10.85
CA LYS A 4 0.06 12.05 -10.57
C LYS A 4 0.01 10.67 -9.92
N ILE A 5 0.85 9.78 -10.42
CA ILE A 5 1.01 8.42 -9.90
C ILE A 5 2.47 8.27 -9.49
N TYR A 6 2.67 7.85 -8.27
CA TYR A 6 3.99 7.55 -7.69
C TYR A 6 4.12 6.03 -7.56
N LEU A 7 5.17 5.46 -8.13
CA LEU A 7 5.44 4.03 -8.06
C LEU A 7 6.79 3.79 -7.36
N ALA A 8 6.74 3.12 -6.22
CA ALA A 8 7.93 2.65 -5.54
C ALA A 8 8.48 1.39 -6.20
N SER A 9 9.79 1.30 -6.40
CA SER A 9 10.43 0.12 -6.99
C SER A 9 11.85 -0.09 -6.47
N ALA A 10 12.42 -1.26 -6.77
CA ALA A 10 13.81 -1.58 -6.43
C ALA A 10 14.84 -0.67 -7.14
N HIS A 11 14.44 0.07 -8.16
CA HIS A 11 15.33 0.90 -8.98
C HIS A 11 15.18 2.41 -8.74
N GLY A 12 14.19 2.81 -7.95
CA GLY A 12 13.90 4.20 -7.64
C GLY A 12 12.42 4.47 -7.45
N LEU A 13 12.06 5.74 -7.43
CA LEU A 13 10.70 6.22 -7.40
C LEU A 13 10.31 6.75 -8.79
N THR A 14 9.28 6.19 -9.39
CA THR A 14 8.75 6.69 -10.66
C THR A 14 7.59 7.64 -10.38
N VAL A 15 7.63 8.82 -11.00
CA VAL A 15 6.55 9.80 -11.01
C VAL A 15 5.96 9.84 -12.41
N ILE A 16 4.66 9.54 -12.53
CA ILE A 16 3.93 9.57 -13.79
C ILE A 16 2.90 10.68 -13.71
N GLU A 17 2.96 11.62 -14.63
CA GLU A 17 2.03 12.75 -14.72
C GLU A 17 1.10 12.56 -15.92
N GLY A 18 -0.22 12.61 -15.67
CA GLY A 18 -1.26 12.50 -16.68
C GLY A 18 -2.07 13.79 -16.79
N SER A 19 -2.24 14.28 -18.03
CA SER A 19 -3.09 15.44 -18.32
C SER A 19 -3.65 15.31 -19.75
N ASN A 20 -4.96 15.50 -19.91
CA ASN A 20 -5.63 15.51 -21.23
C ASN A 20 -5.32 14.28 -22.12
N GLY A 21 -5.20 13.09 -21.50
CA GLY A 21 -4.91 11.85 -22.21
C GLY A 21 -3.44 11.61 -22.54
N THR A 22 -2.56 12.55 -22.21
CA THR A 22 -1.11 12.39 -22.36
C THR A 22 -0.49 12.03 -21.01
N TRP A 23 0.40 11.04 -21.00
CA TRP A 23 1.08 10.55 -19.80
C TRP A 23 2.59 10.62 -19.99
N ARG A 24 3.28 11.15 -19.00
CA ARG A 24 4.75 11.26 -19.00
C ARG A 24 5.30 10.66 -17.70
N GLY A 25 6.32 9.83 -17.82
CA GLY A 25 6.99 9.16 -16.70
C GLY A 25 8.44 9.61 -16.52
N GLU A 26 8.85 9.83 -15.28
CA GLU A 26 10.21 10.18 -14.88
C GLU A 26 10.63 9.37 -13.66
N VAL A 27 11.91 8.96 -13.60
CA VAL A 27 12.46 8.21 -12.47
C VAL A 27 13.33 9.09 -11.61
N TRP A 28 12.98 9.15 -10.34
CA TRP A 28 13.69 9.85 -9.28
C TRP A 28 14.39 8.87 -8.34
N LEU A 29 15.35 9.34 -7.57
CA LEU A 29 16.07 8.54 -6.57
C LEU A 29 16.65 7.25 -7.18
N GLN A 30 17.21 7.35 -8.39
CA GLN A 30 17.81 6.22 -9.10
C GLN A 30 18.88 5.54 -8.24
N GLY A 31 18.87 4.21 -8.23
CA GLY A 31 19.76 3.40 -7.41
C GLY A 31 19.31 3.26 -5.94
N GLN A 32 18.25 3.94 -5.50
CA GLN A 32 17.61 3.69 -4.22
C GLN A 32 16.58 2.56 -4.36
N GLN A 33 16.58 1.65 -3.40
CA GLN A 33 15.50 0.66 -3.30
C GLN A 33 14.32 1.29 -2.57
N VAL A 34 13.39 1.89 -3.33
CA VAL A 34 12.19 2.51 -2.76
C VAL A 34 11.15 1.43 -2.49
N ARG A 35 10.68 1.35 -1.24
CA ARG A 35 9.77 0.29 -0.79
C ARG A 35 8.32 0.73 -0.70
N CYS A 36 8.09 1.95 -0.24
CA CYS A 36 6.76 2.51 -0.01
C CYS A 36 6.69 3.98 -0.38
N VAL A 37 5.50 4.47 -0.69
CA VAL A 37 5.24 5.87 -1.04
C VAL A 37 3.89 6.29 -0.47
N VAL A 38 3.81 7.49 0.10
CA VAL A 38 2.57 8.05 0.62
C VAL A 38 2.50 9.56 0.37
N VAL A 39 1.29 10.04 0.12
CA VAL A 39 1.01 11.47 -0.01
C VAL A 39 0.52 12.01 1.34
N ASP A 40 0.94 13.20 1.69
CA ASP A 40 0.45 13.88 2.89
C ASP A 40 -1.06 14.13 2.77
N SER A 41 -1.84 13.67 3.73
CA SER A 41 -3.30 13.78 3.70
C SER A 41 -3.78 15.24 3.82
N SER A 42 -2.97 16.12 4.41
CA SER A 42 -3.26 17.54 4.62
C SER A 42 -2.65 18.44 3.54
N LEU A 43 -1.47 18.06 3.01
CA LEU A 43 -0.69 18.84 2.04
C LEU A 43 -0.42 18.00 0.78
N LYS A 44 -1.34 18.01 -0.18
CA LYS A 44 -1.30 17.13 -1.37
C LYS A 44 -0.05 17.25 -2.26
N GLU A 45 0.69 18.37 -2.18
CA GLU A 45 1.96 18.51 -2.88
C GLU A 45 3.13 17.85 -2.14
N ARG A 46 2.92 17.45 -0.89
CA ARG A 46 3.93 16.78 -0.09
C ARG A 46 3.81 15.26 -0.23
N VAL A 47 4.91 14.64 -0.60
CA VAL A 47 5.00 13.20 -0.82
C VAL A 47 6.21 12.65 -0.07
N TYR A 48 6.05 11.49 0.53
CA TYR A 48 7.13 10.79 1.22
C TYR A 48 7.35 9.42 0.57
N CYS A 49 8.60 8.99 0.53
CA CYS A 49 8.92 7.61 0.19
C CYS A 49 9.95 7.02 1.14
N GLY A 50 9.77 5.73 1.46
CA GLY A 50 10.66 4.96 2.31
C GLY A 50 11.58 4.06 1.49
N THR A 51 12.83 3.94 1.94
CA THR A 51 13.87 3.17 1.26
C THR A 51 14.43 2.04 2.14
N LEU A 52 15.01 1.02 1.49
CA LEU A 52 15.62 -0.12 2.18
C LEU A 52 17.09 0.15 2.61
N GLY A 53 17.39 1.33 3.15
CA GLY A 53 18.73 1.59 3.65
C GLY A 53 19.11 3.07 3.80
N ASN A 54 18.29 3.97 3.27
CA ASN A 54 18.54 5.41 3.32
C ASN A 54 17.37 6.21 3.93
N GLY A 55 16.54 5.55 4.75
CA GLY A 55 15.45 6.19 5.48
C GLY A 55 14.32 6.70 4.60
N VAL A 56 13.80 7.86 4.95
CA VAL A 56 12.68 8.53 4.29
C VAL A 56 13.18 9.70 3.44
N TYR A 57 12.64 9.83 2.24
CA TYR A 57 12.77 11.04 1.41
C TYR A 57 11.44 11.77 1.33
N ARG A 58 11.50 13.10 1.23
CA ARG A 58 10.34 13.98 1.11
C ARG A 58 10.45 14.88 -0.12
N SER A 59 9.36 15.04 -0.81
CA SER A 59 9.11 16.11 -1.78
C SER A 59 8.08 17.08 -1.20
N ASP A 60 8.28 18.37 -1.37
CA ASP A 60 7.35 19.44 -0.98
C ASP A 60 6.68 20.08 -2.23
N ASN A 61 6.92 19.54 -3.43
CA ASN A 61 6.49 20.07 -4.72
C ASN A 61 5.98 18.99 -5.68
N ALA A 62 5.19 18.09 -5.13
CA ALA A 62 4.53 17.00 -5.87
C ALA A 62 5.50 16.14 -6.72
N GLY A 63 6.69 15.84 -6.18
CA GLY A 63 7.66 14.96 -6.79
C GLY A 63 8.68 15.62 -7.73
N ALA A 64 8.63 16.96 -7.90
CA ALA A 64 9.58 17.67 -8.76
C ALA A 64 10.99 17.84 -8.15
N SER A 65 11.16 17.59 -6.86
CA SER A 65 12.45 17.46 -6.19
C SER A 65 12.33 16.68 -4.89
N TRP A 66 13.42 16.06 -4.44
CA TRP A 66 13.43 15.16 -3.29
C TRP A 66 14.60 15.49 -2.35
N ARG A 67 14.34 15.45 -1.04
CA ARG A 67 15.35 15.60 0.00
C ARG A 67 15.22 14.51 1.06
N PRO A 68 16.33 14.06 1.68
CA PRO A 68 16.25 13.10 2.76
C PRO A 68 15.65 13.76 4.02
N CYS A 69 14.80 13.02 4.73
CA CYS A 69 14.41 13.30 6.11
C CYS A 69 15.51 12.82 7.04
N LYS A 70 15.72 13.54 8.15
CA LYS A 70 16.81 13.26 9.10
C LYS A 70 16.27 12.67 10.40
N GLY A 71 17.15 12.05 11.19
CA GLY A 71 16.84 11.67 12.58
C GLY A 71 16.06 10.37 12.76
N LEU A 72 15.65 9.68 11.69
CA LEU A 72 15.05 8.37 11.82
C LEU A 72 16.12 7.33 12.20
N PRO A 73 15.99 6.62 13.35
CA PRO A 73 17.06 5.72 13.83
C PRO A 73 17.26 4.50 12.92
N HIS A 74 16.19 3.93 12.36
CA HIS A 74 16.25 2.78 11.47
C HIS A 74 16.10 3.22 10.01
N GLN A 75 17.05 2.83 9.18
CA GLN A 75 17.13 3.29 7.79
C GLN A 75 16.40 2.36 6.79
N LYS A 76 16.00 1.15 7.22
CA LYS A 76 15.17 0.24 6.42
C LYS A 76 13.70 0.56 6.67
N VAL A 77 13.12 1.43 5.86
CA VAL A 77 11.71 1.84 5.96
C VAL A 77 10.87 0.96 5.04
N MET A 78 9.98 0.20 5.65
CA MET A 78 9.16 -0.80 4.97
C MET A 78 7.74 -0.30 4.69
N ALA A 79 7.23 0.60 5.53
CA ALA A 79 5.89 1.15 5.44
C ALA A 79 5.87 2.63 5.82
N LEU A 80 5.03 3.41 5.17
CA LEU A 80 4.70 4.79 5.52
C LEU A 80 3.18 4.96 5.56
N ALA A 81 2.72 5.81 6.45
CA ALA A 81 1.33 6.25 6.48
C ALA A 81 1.23 7.71 6.93
N THR A 82 0.18 8.40 6.50
CA THR A 82 -0.17 9.72 7.00
C THR A 82 -1.54 9.70 7.65
N ALA A 83 -1.71 10.48 8.71
CA ALA A 83 -2.98 10.68 9.38
C ALA A 83 -3.27 12.17 9.53
N ASP A 84 -4.52 12.56 9.41
CA ASP A 84 -4.92 13.93 9.65
C ASP A 84 -4.54 14.34 11.08
N SER A 85 -3.80 15.43 11.22
CA SER A 85 -3.39 15.99 12.52
C SER A 85 -4.53 16.72 13.23
N GLY A 86 -5.59 17.06 12.51
CA GLY A 86 -6.68 17.94 12.99
C GLY A 86 -6.35 19.43 12.92
N ASP A 87 -5.12 19.79 12.58
CA ASP A 87 -4.65 21.17 12.49
C ASP A 87 -4.57 21.62 11.03
N ALA A 88 -5.50 22.46 10.60
CA ALA A 88 -5.54 22.96 9.22
C ALA A 88 -4.26 23.74 8.87
N GLY A 89 -3.64 23.40 7.75
CA GLY A 89 -2.41 24.05 7.26
C GLY A 89 -1.12 23.51 7.86
N HIS A 90 -1.18 22.55 8.78
CA HIS A 90 -0.01 21.81 9.25
C HIS A 90 0.15 20.46 8.53
N PRO A 91 1.36 19.89 8.47
CA PRO A 91 1.56 18.56 7.95
C PRO A 91 0.70 17.53 8.67
N ALA A 92 0.27 16.51 7.95
CA ALA A 92 -0.30 15.32 8.57
C ALA A 92 0.72 14.68 9.52
N LEU A 93 0.23 13.91 10.50
CA LEU A 93 1.09 13.01 11.25
C LEU A 93 1.66 11.98 10.28
N LEU A 94 2.98 11.79 10.29
CA LEU A 94 3.68 10.83 9.45
C LEU A 94 4.17 9.67 10.31
N TYR A 95 3.83 8.45 9.89
CA TYR A 95 4.27 7.21 10.54
C TYR A 95 5.24 6.46 9.63
N ALA A 96 6.33 5.96 10.20
CA ALA A 96 7.30 5.11 9.53
C ALA A 96 7.43 3.77 10.25
N GLY A 97 7.18 2.69 9.51
CA GLY A 97 7.38 1.32 9.95
C GLY A 97 8.66 0.74 9.36
N THR A 98 9.44 0.03 10.16
CA THR A 98 10.81 -0.36 9.80
C THR A 98 11.06 -1.88 9.84
N GLU A 99 12.26 -2.27 9.41
CA GLU A 99 12.90 -3.56 9.67
C GLU A 99 14.21 -3.31 10.47
N PRO A 100 14.40 -3.92 11.65
CA PRO A 100 13.41 -4.68 12.44
C PRO A 100 12.15 -3.86 12.76
N SER A 101 11.05 -4.55 13.16
CA SER A 101 9.77 -3.89 13.42
C SER A 101 9.89 -2.85 14.53
N ALA A 102 9.74 -1.61 14.15
CA ALA A 102 9.52 -0.46 15.02
C ALA A 102 8.64 0.54 14.29
N ILE A 103 7.94 1.38 15.02
CA ILE A 103 7.12 2.45 14.45
C ILE A 103 7.61 3.78 15.02
N TYR A 104 7.75 4.76 14.14
CA TYR A 104 8.12 6.12 14.48
C TYR A 104 7.06 7.07 13.98
N GLN A 105 6.80 8.13 14.74
CA GLN A 105 5.88 9.20 14.38
C GLN A 105 6.66 10.51 14.22
N SER A 106 6.25 11.30 13.24
CA SER A 106 6.69 12.70 13.06
C SER A 106 5.46 13.59 12.93
N SER A 107 5.50 14.75 13.59
CA SER A 107 4.46 15.80 13.47
C SER A 107 4.96 17.05 12.71
N ASP A 108 6.21 17.06 12.27
CA ASP A 108 6.87 18.18 11.59
C ASP A 108 7.28 17.86 10.14
N GLY A 109 6.64 16.83 9.56
CA GLY A 109 6.90 16.43 8.18
C GLY A 109 8.18 15.64 7.98
N GLY A 110 8.64 14.91 8.98
CA GLY A 110 9.80 14.03 8.92
C GLY A 110 11.11 14.70 9.30
N ASP A 111 11.08 15.89 9.91
CA ASP A 111 12.28 16.58 10.38
C ASP A 111 12.73 16.03 11.76
N THR A 112 11.77 15.62 12.63
CA THR A 112 12.03 14.87 13.87
C THR A 112 11.15 13.64 13.99
N TRP A 113 11.61 12.62 14.73
CA TRP A 113 10.95 11.33 14.87
C TRP A 113 10.91 10.87 16.33
N HIS A 114 9.74 10.42 16.75
CA HIS A 114 9.51 9.85 18.07
C HIS A 114 9.13 8.36 17.94
N PRO A 115 9.80 7.46 18.67
CA PRO A 115 9.43 6.05 18.66
C PRO A 115 8.07 5.85 19.34
N LEU A 116 7.21 5.00 18.77
CA LEU A 116 5.99 4.55 19.42
C LEU A 116 6.28 3.28 20.23
N PRO A 117 6.00 3.30 21.53
CA PRO A 117 6.40 2.22 22.44
C PRO A 117 5.47 1.01 22.33
N GLY A 118 5.84 -0.07 23.03
CA GLY A 118 4.94 -1.19 23.33
C GLY A 118 4.79 -2.24 22.25
N LEU A 119 5.18 -1.98 21.01
CA LEU A 119 5.01 -2.93 19.90
C LEU A 119 5.65 -4.31 20.20
N LEU A 120 6.89 -4.32 20.63
CA LEU A 120 7.64 -5.55 20.95
C LEU A 120 7.29 -6.17 22.31
N SER A 121 6.42 -5.52 23.08
CA SER A 121 5.91 -6.05 24.36
C SER A 121 4.65 -6.89 24.20
N LEU A 122 4.11 -6.98 22.99
CA LEU A 122 2.94 -7.80 22.70
C LEU A 122 3.25 -9.29 22.82
N THR A 123 2.26 -10.08 23.23
CA THR A 123 2.43 -11.53 23.43
C THR A 123 2.88 -12.23 22.16
N SER A 124 2.34 -11.82 21.01
CA SER A 124 2.69 -12.42 19.71
C SER A 124 4.08 -12.03 19.19
N ALA A 125 4.72 -10.99 19.74
CA ALA A 125 5.97 -10.46 19.20
C ALA A 125 7.10 -11.49 19.13
N GLY A 126 7.16 -12.42 20.09
CA GLY A 126 8.13 -13.51 20.10
C GLY A 126 7.95 -14.56 18.98
N GLU A 127 6.82 -14.53 18.28
CA GLU A 127 6.51 -15.43 17.15
C GLU A 127 6.69 -14.77 15.77
N TRP A 128 6.97 -13.46 15.73
CA TRP A 128 7.11 -12.76 14.46
C TRP A 128 8.41 -13.16 13.78
N SER A 129 8.28 -13.54 12.52
CA SER A 129 9.41 -14.00 11.73
C SER A 129 9.07 -13.83 10.25
N PHE A 130 9.97 -13.27 9.47
CA PHE A 130 9.80 -13.17 8.04
C PHE A 130 10.43 -14.40 7.36
N PRO A 131 9.66 -15.34 6.79
CA PRO A 131 10.18 -16.62 6.33
C PRO A 131 11.42 -16.58 5.42
N PRO A 132 11.56 -15.61 4.47
CA PRO A 132 12.78 -15.47 3.69
C PRO A 132 14.02 -15.04 4.50
N ARG A 133 13.81 -14.43 5.67
CA ARG A 133 14.86 -14.01 6.63
C ARG A 133 14.32 -14.22 8.05
N PRO A 134 14.28 -15.47 8.54
CA PRO A 134 13.57 -15.82 9.77
C PRO A 134 14.15 -15.19 11.05
N GLU A 135 15.36 -14.64 10.98
CA GLU A 135 16.03 -13.90 12.05
C GLU A 135 15.49 -12.48 12.25
N THR A 136 14.61 -12.01 11.37
CA THR A 136 14.04 -10.66 11.43
C THR A 136 12.54 -10.66 11.17
N HIS A 137 11.91 -9.54 11.48
CA HIS A 137 10.50 -9.23 11.18
C HIS A 137 10.39 -7.75 10.83
N HIS A 138 9.34 -7.36 10.11
CA HIS A 138 9.17 -5.96 9.70
C HIS A 138 7.70 -5.52 9.66
N VAL A 139 7.51 -4.22 9.79
CA VAL A 139 6.21 -3.57 9.58
C VAL A 139 5.91 -3.55 8.09
N ARG A 140 4.95 -4.34 7.64
CA ARG A 140 4.59 -4.45 6.23
C ARG A 140 3.74 -3.30 5.74
N GLN A 141 2.78 -2.87 6.58
CA GLN A 141 1.91 -1.74 6.28
C GLN A 141 1.40 -1.08 7.57
N ILE A 142 1.15 0.22 7.47
CA ILE A 142 0.44 1.02 8.46
C ILE A 142 -0.77 1.63 7.75
N LEU A 143 -1.95 1.46 8.32
CA LEU A 143 -3.19 2.09 7.88
C LEU A 143 -3.71 2.99 9.01
N SER A 144 -3.83 4.30 8.75
CA SER A 144 -4.62 5.19 9.58
C SER A 144 -6.09 5.08 9.19
N ASP A 145 -6.96 4.89 10.17
CA ASP A 145 -8.41 4.82 9.93
C ASP A 145 -8.92 6.16 9.37
N PRO A 146 -9.60 6.17 8.24
CA PRO A 146 -10.06 7.42 7.62
C PRO A 146 -11.17 8.14 8.41
N CYS A 147 -11.82 7.46 9.36
CA CYS A 147 -12.84 8.02 10.24
C CYS A 147 -12.29 8.40 11.61
N PHE A 148 -11.26 7.69 12.06
CA PHE A 148 -10.63 7.86 13.36
C PHE A 148 -9.11 7.95 13.19
N PRO A 149 -8.54 9.12 12.80
CA PRO A 149 -7.14 9.25 12.39
C PRO A 149 -6.09 8.80 13.43
N ARG A 150 -6.47 8.75 14.73
CA ARG A 150 -5.62 8.21 15.79
C ARG A 150 -5.69 6.69 15.92
N ARG A 151 -6.61 6.02 15.21
CA ARG A 151 -6.67 4.56 15.13
C ARG A 151 -5.75 4.09 14.03
N LEU A 152 -4.80 3.25 14.39
CA LEU A 152 -3.82 2.66 13.48
C LEU A 152 -4.03 1.15 13.41
N HIS A 153 -3.98 0.61 12.21
CA HIS A 153 -3.85 -0.82 11.97
C HIS A 153 -2.46 -1.09 11.39
N VAL A 154 -1.72 -2.01 12.00
CA VAL A 154 -0.33 -2.28 11.66
C VAL A 154 -0.16 -3.75 11.33
N ALA A 155 0.25 -4.03 10.10
CA ALA A 155 0.60 -5.37 9.66
C ALA A 155 2.09 -5.62 9.90
N ILE A 156 2.39 -6.71 10.61
CA ILE A 156 3.72 -7.34 10.67
C ILE A 156 3.68 -8.51 9.69
N GLU A 157 4.49 -8.47 8.64
CA GLU A 157 4.50 -9.52 7.60
C GLU A 157 4.80 -10.88 8.21
N ALA A 158 3.98 -11.89 7.91
CA ALA A 158 4.01 -13.24 8.47
C ALA A 158 3.99 -13.30 10.01
N GLY A 159 3.43 -12.29 10.68
CA GLY A 159 3.43 -12.15 12.14
C GLY A 159 2.08 -11.86 12.75
N ALA A 160 1.56 -10.68 12.51
CA ALA A 160 0.36 -10.20 13.19
C ALA A 160 -0.31 -9.05 12.42
N LEU A 161 -1.60 -8.84 12.68
CA LEU A 161 -2.28 -7.59 12.43
C LEU A 161 -2.67 -6.98 13.78
N LEU A 162 -2.15 -5.80 14.05
CA LEU A 162 -2.22 -5.09 15.33
C LEU A 162 -3.11 -3.86 15.21
N ARG A 163 -3.66 -3.38 16.35
CA ARG A 163 -4.46 -2.15 16.40
C ARG A 163 -4.00 -1.24 17.53
N GLY A 164 -3.80 0.05 17.25
CA GLY A 164 -3.62 1.13 18.24
C GLY A 164 -4.78 2.11 18.16
N GLU A 165 -5.35 2.54 19.30
CA GLU A 165 -6.53 3.43 19.37
C GLU A 165 -6.15 4.89 19.65
N ASP A 166 -4.93 5.13 20.11
CA ASP A 166 -4.48 6.39 20.72
C ASP A 166 -3.32 7.05 19.96
N GLY A 167 -3.16 6.71 18.68
CA GLY A 167 -2.04 7.18 17.85
C GLY A 167 -0.81 6.28 17.98
N GLY A 168 -0.97 5.09 18.57
CA GLY A 168 0.10 4.10 18.73
C GLY A 168 0.84 4.15 20.08
N GLU A 169 0.30 4.86 21.07
CA GLU A 169 0.83 4.84 22.43
C GLU A 169 0.61 3.46 23.09
N THR A 170 -0.55 2.84 22.79
CA THR A 170 -0.85 1.47 23.21
C THR A 170 -1.32 0.61 22.03
N TRP A 171 -1.10 -0.70 22.15
CA TRP A 171 -1.38 -1.65 21.10
C TRP A 171 -2.22 -2.83 21.59
N ARG A 172 -3.17 -3.24 20.76
CA ARG A 172 -3.85 -4.54 20.89
C ARG A 172 -3.19 -5.54 19.97
N ASP A 173 -2.97 -6.73 20.49
CA ASP A 173 -2.37 -7.84 19.75
C ASP A 173 -3.36 -8.43 18.73
N ARG A 174 -2.85 -9.28 17.84
CA ARG A 174 -3.64 -10.03 16.85
C ARG A 174 -4.77 -10.80 17.53
N VAL A 175 -5.89 -10.92 16.83
CA VAL A 175 -7.06 -11.67 17.30
C VAL A 175 -7.09 -13.07 16.69
N PRO A 176 -7.67 -14.07 17.38
CA PRO A 176 -7.87 -15.42 16.82
C PRO A 176 -8.71 -15.36 15.53
N GLY A 177 -8.27 -16.10 14.50
CA GLY A 177 -8.96 -16.12 13.20
C GLY A 177 -8.71 -14.91 12.30
N GLY A 178 -7.96 -13.91 12.77
CA GLY A 178 -7.52 -12.78 11.95
C GLY A 178 -6.37 -13.14 11.01
N PRO A 179 -6.10 -12.29 9.99
CA PRO A 179 -5.01 -12.52 9.04
C PRO A 179 -3.66 -12.43 9.76
N ARG A 180 -2.74 -13.33 9.40
CA ARG A 180 -1.38 -13.37 9.98
C ARG A 180 -0.31 -12.79 9.07
N ASP A 181 -0.56 -12.81 7.76
CA ASP A 181 0.41 -12.40 6.73
C ASP A 181 -0.19 -11.31 5.85
N THR A 182 -0.64 -10.22 6.48
CA THR A 182 -1.26 -9.10 5.77
C THR A 182 -0.23 -8.32 4.95
N HIS A 183 -0.46 -8.23 3.64
CA HIS A 183 0.35 -7.44 2.71
C HIS A 183 -0.21 -6.05 2.48
N THR A 184 -1.53 -5.93 2.35
CA THR A 184 -2.21 -4.65 2.13
C THR A 184 -3.53 -4.60 2.89
N LEU A 185 -3.77 -3.46 3.53
CA LEU A 185 -5.00 -3.12 4.24
C LEU A 185 -5.76 -2.02 3.49
N GLY A 186 -7.08 -2.11 3.53
CA GLY A 186 -7.98 -1.05 3.10
C GLY A 186 -8.98 -0.71 4.18
N ALA A 187 -9.46 0.54 4.16
CA ALA A 187 -10.61 1.02 4.90
C ALA A 187 -11.40 2.01 4.04
N HIS A 188 -12.63 2.30 4.42
CA HIS A 188 -13.48 3.20 3.65
C HIS A 188 -14.23 4.17 4.55
N ARG A 189 -14.20 5.47 4.22
CA ARG A 189 -14.77 6.54 5.05
C ARG A 189 -16.30 6.42 5.27
N SER A 190 -17.03 5.86 4.29
CA SER A 190 -18.49 5.67 4.44
C SER A 190 -18.88 4.32 5.06
N ALA A 191 -17.90 3.51 5.46
CA ALA A 191 -18.10 2.24 6.16
C ALA A 191 -17.16 2.15 7.38
N PRO A 192 -17.39 2.97 8.43
CA PRO A 192 -16.58 2.95 9.63
C PRO A 192 -16.52 1.54 10.24
N GLY A 193 -15.36 1.12 10.68
CA GLY A 193 -15.14 -0.21 11.26
C GLY A 193 -14.96 -1.34 10.24
N ARG A 194 -15.21 -1.08 8.95
CA ARG A 194 -14.95 -2.08 7.92
C ARG A 194 -13.51 -2.03 7.43
N LEU A 195 -12.83 -3.18 7.52
CA LEU A 195 -11.46 -3.37 7.08
C LEU A 195 -11.37 -4.49 6.03
N TYR A 196 -10.42 -4.33 5.13
CA TYR A 196 -10.15 -5.23 4.02
C TYR A 196 -8.68 -5.63 4.07
N SER A 197 -8.37 -6.92 4.10
CA SER A 197 -6.99 -7.41 4.17
C SER A 197 -6.69 -8.37 3.03
N ALA A 198 -5.73 -8.01 2.19
CA ALA A 198 -5.06 -8.93 1.29
C ALA A 198 -3.87 -9.52 2.03
N ALA A 199 -3.86 -10.84 2.21
CA ALA A 199 -2.86 -11.53 3.00
C ALA A 199 -2.32 -12.79 2.30
N GLY A 200 -1.14 -13.25 2.69
CA GLY A 200 -0.55 -14.47 2.15
C GLY A 200 -1.37 -15.72 2.48
N ASP A 201 -2.18 -15.66 3.52
CA ASP A 201 -3.11 -16.70 3.94
C ASP A 201 -4.55 -16.48 3.45
N GLY A 202 -4.79 -15.48 2.60
CA GLY A 202 -6.08 -15.25 1.94
C GLY A 202 -6.56 -13.81 1.97
N TYR A 203 -7.82 -13.62 1.58
CA TYR A 203 -8.51 -12.34 1.72
C TYR A 203 -9.47 -12.37 2.91
N PHE A 204 -9.40 -11.32 3.74
CA PHE A 204 -10.19 -11.20 4.96
C PHE A 204 -10.93 -9.87 5.01
N GLU A 205 -12.10 -9.88 5.64
CA GLU A 205 -12.89 -8.70 5.99
C GLU A 205 -13.22 -8.68 7.48
N SER A 206 -13.18 -7.49 8.06
CA SER A 206 -13.76 -7.18 9.38
C SER A 206 -14.86 -6.14 9.20
N LEU A 207 -15.88 -6.18 10.07
CA LEU A 207 -16.97 -5.19 10.15
C LEU A 207 -16.99 -4.47 11.51
N ASP A 208 -16.03 -4.74 12.36
CA ASP A 208 -15.96 -4.34 13.77
C ASP A 208 -14.55 -3.88 14.17
N ASP A 209 -13.90 -3.08 13.30
CA ASP A 209 -12.57 -2.50 13.53
C ASP A 209 -11.45 -3.54 13.73
N GLY A 210 -11.66 -4.78 13.25
CA GLY A 210 -10.67 -5.85 13.39
C GLY A 210 -10.80 -6.67 14.68
N ASP A 211 -11.90 -6.52 15.44
CA ASP A 211 -12.18 -7.39 16.59
C ASP A 211 -12.51 -8.82 16.14
N THR A 212 -13.19 -8.96 15.00
CA THR A 212 -13.39 -10.26 14.33
C THR A 212 -13.10 -10.18 12.84
N TRP A 213 -12.72 -11.31 12.25
CA TRP A 213 -12.38 -11.41 10.84
C TRP A 213 -13.08 -12.59 10.17
N ARG A 214 -13.53 -12.38 8.94
CA ARG A 214 -14.06 -13.41 8.07
C ARG A 214 -13.15 -13.58 6.85
N ARG A 215 -12.68 -14.78 6.61
CA ARG A 215 -11.95 -15.13 5.40
C ARG A 215 -12.95 -15.32 4.25
N VAL A 216 -12.76 -14.61 3.11
CA VAL A 216 -13.72 -14.55 2.01
C VAL A 216 -13.03 -14.96 0.71
N MET A 217 -13.06 -16.26 0.41
CA MET A 217 -12.31 -16.87 -0.70
C MET A 217 -13.18 -17.35 -1.85
N GLU A 218 -14.52 -17.30 -1.72
CA GLU A 218 -15.44 -17.82 -2.75
C GLU A 218 -15.20 -17.10 -4.10
N GLY A 219 -14.89 -17.88 -5.14
CA GLY A 219 -14.56 -17.38 -6.47
C GLY A 219 -13.08 -17.03 -6.70
N LEU A 220 -12.22 -17.05 -5.65
CA LEU A 220 -10.77 -16.90 -5.82
C LEU A 220 -10.12 -18.23 -6.20
N GLU A 221 -9.43 -18.26 -7.33
CA GLU A 221 -8.56 -19.38 -7.73
C GLU A 221 -7.15 -19.29 -7.13
N HIS A 222 -6.75 -18.08 -6.69
CA HIS A 222 -5.43 -17.76 -6.15
C HIS A 222 -5.56 -17.39 -4.67
N GLY A 223 -4.82 -18.05 -3.80
CA GLY A 223 -4.92 -17.90 -2.35
C GLY A 223 -3.88 -16.97 -1.71
N TYR A 224 -2.81 -16.66 -2.42
CA TYR A 224 -1.80 -15.69 -1.97
C TYR A 224 -2.22 -14.29 -2.43
N CYS A 225 -2.90 -13.56 -1.57
CA CYS A 225 -3.42 -12.23 -1.86
C CYS A 225 -2.37 -11.15 -1.53
N TRP A 226 -2.21 -10.17 -2.44
CA TRP A 226 -1.13 -9.19 -2.32
C TRP A 226 -1.59 -7.76 -2.11
N SER A 227 -2.41 -7.25 -3.01
CA SER A 227 -2.87 -5.85 -2.97
C SER A 227 -4.38 -5.78 -3.02
N VAL A 228 -4.97 -4.95 -2.16
CA VAL A 228 -6.40 -4.65 -2.14
C VAL A 228 -6.61 -3.16 -2.38
N ALA A 229 -7.56 -2.82 -3.25
CA ALA A 229 -8.03 -1.46 -3.46
C ALA A 229 -9.56 -1.42 -3.37
N VAL A 230 -10.07 -0.52 -2.53
CA VAL A 230 -11.51 -0.33 -2.33
C VAL A 230 -11.94 0.91 -3.11
N SER A 231 -13.04 0.83 -3.84
CA SER A 231 -13.56 1.98 -4.58
C SER A 231 -13.82 3.18 -3.66
N ARG A 232 -13.45 4.37 -4.10
CA ARG A 232 -13.66 5.60 -3.30
C ARG A 232 -15.14 5.90 -3.01
N SER A 233 -16.02 5.55 -3.95
CA SER A 233 -17.45 5.85 -3.87
C SER A 233 -18.31 4.72 -3.33
N ASP A 234 -17.77 3.51 -3.23
CA ASP A 234 -18.54 2.32 -2.87
C ASP A 234 -17.68 1.33 -2.08
N PRO A 235 -17.95 1.16 -0.77
CA PRO A 235 -17.21 0.23 0.09
C PRO A 235 -17.41 -1.25 -0.29
N ASP A 236 -18.40 -1.55 -1.10
CA ASP A 236 -18.69 -2.90 -1.56
C ASP A 236 -17.96 -3.28 -2.86
N THR A 237 -17.40 -2.32 -3.56
CA THR A 237 -16.59 -2.57 -4.75
C THR A 237 -15.12 -2.65 -4.40
N VAL A 238 -14.55 -3.87 -4.50
CA VAL A 238 -13.20 -4.20 -4.10
C VAL A 238 -12.45 -4.87 -5.25
N LEU A 239 -11.23 -4.42 -5.50
CA LEU A 239 -10.26 -5.09 -6.37
C LEU A 239 -9.17 -5.76 -5.52
N LEU A 240 -8.72 -6.91 -5.97
CA LEU A 240 -7.71 -7.72 -5.32
C LEU A 240 -6.73 -8.27 -6.36
N SER A 241 -5.43 -8.15 -6.11
CA SER A 241 -4.43 -8.90 -6.85
C SER A 241 -3.99 -10.13 -6.06
N ALA A 242 -3.84 -11.26 -6.73
CA ALA A 242 -3.47 -12.51 -6.07
C ALA A 242 -2.69 -13.43 -7.00
N SER A 243 -1.95 -14.36 -6.41
CA SER A 243 -1.21 -15.42 -7.09
C SER A 243 -1.40 -16.76 -6.38
N LYS A 244 -0.92 -17.85 -6.99
CA LYS A 244 -1.02 -19.20 -6.40
C LYS A 244 -0.11 -19.38 -5.18
N SER A 245 1.02 -18.67 -5.14
CA SER A 245 2.04 -18.78 -4.09
C SER A 245 2.97 -17.58 -4.10
N PRO A 246 3.79 -17.35 -3.04
CA PRO A 246 4.82 -16.31 -3.03
C PRO A 246 5.77 -16.41 -4.22
N ARG A 247 6.18 -17.62 -4.60
CA ARG A 247 7.06 -17.83 -5.76
C ARG A 247 6.40 -17.41 -7.07
N ALA A 248 5.13 -17.78 -7.28
CA ALA A 248 4.38 -17.39 -8.46
C ALA A 248 3.98 -15.89 -8.45
N ALA A 249 4.04 -15.23 -7.31
CA ALA A 249 3.79 -13.79 -7.19
C ALA A 249 5.02 -12.95 -7.56
N HIS A 250 6.23 -13.37 -7.18
CA HIS A 250 7.41 -12.50 -7.17
C HIS A 250 8.55 -12.95 -8.08
N SER A 251 8.60 -14.22 -8.48
CA SER A 251 9.64 -14.73 -9.39
C SER A 251 9.17 -14.67 -10.84
N LYS A 252 9.84 -13.89 -11.69
CA LYS A 252 9.47 -13.69 -13.10
C LYS A 252 9.32 -15.01 -13.88
N GLU A 253 10.16 -15.99 -13.57
CA GLU A 253 10.14 -17.33 -14.22
C GLU A 253 8.84 -18.11 -13.92
N PHE A 254 8.26 -17.93 -12.74
CA PHE A 254 7.07 -18.66 -12.26
C PHE A 254 5.85 -17.78 -12.15
N ALA A 255 5.97 -16.52 -12.58
CA ALA A 255 4.94 -15.51 -12.39
C ALA A 255 3.63 -15.92 -13.06
N ASN A 256 2.57 -15.91 -12.27
CA ASN A 256 1.21 -16.14 -12.73
C ASN A 256 0.27 -15.50 -11.70
N SER A 257 -0.13 -14.26 -11.97
CA SER A 257 -0.92 -13.46 -11.04
C SER A 257 -2.13 -12.88 -11.75
N ALA A 258 -3.24 -12.86 -11.06
CA ALA A 258 -4.50 -12.36 -11.58
C ALA A 258 -5.06 -11.22 -10.71
N VAL A 259 -5.88 -10.39 -11.33
CA VAL A 259 -6.70 -9.39 -10.66
C VAL A 259 -8.12 -9.93 -10.56
N TYR A 260 -8.72 -9.69 -9.41
CA TYR A 260 -10.09 -10.08 -9.11
C TYR A 260 -10.89 -8.85 -8.71
N ARG A 261 -12.17 -8.91 -8.99
CA ARG A 261 -13.17 -7.92 -8.61
C ARG A 261 -14.28 -8.59 -7.82
N ARG A 262 -14.78 -7.88 -6.81
CA ARG A 262 -15.97 -8.25 -6.06
C ARG A 262 -16.84 -7.02 -5.87
N SER A 263 -18.16 -7.21 -5.93
CA SER A 263 -19.16 -6.19 -5.61
C SER A 263 -20.11 -6.77 -4.57
N ALA A 264 -20.35 -6.03 -3.50
CA ALA A 264 -21.21 -6.45 -2.37
C ALA A 264 -20.82 -7.86 -1.83
N HIS A 265 -21.81 -8.75 -1.76
CA HIS A 265 -21.63 -10.12 -1.25
C HIS A 265 -21.44 -11.17 -2.34
N GLU A 266 -21.21 -10.72 -3.59
CA GLU A 266 -20.98 -11.67 -4.70
C GLU A 266 -19.65 -12.41 -4.55
N PRO A 267 -19.51 -13.60 -5.14
CA PRO A 267 -18.23 -14.27 -5.28
C PRO A 267 -17.23 -13.42 -6.07
N TRP A 268 -15.94 -13.62 -5.79
CA TRP A 268 -14.87 -13.01 -6.58
C TRP A 268 -14.93 -13.48 -8.03
N ARG A 269 -14.67 -12.55 -8.95
CA ARG A 269 -14.55 -12.81 -10.38
C ARG A 269 -13.24 -12.27 -10.90
N LYS A 270 -12.60 -12.97 -11.82
CA LYS A 270 -11.42 -12.43 -12.51
C LYS A 270 -11.78 -11.14 -13.25
N ALA A 271 -10.90 -10.16 -13.17
CA ALA A 271 -11.02 -8.83 -13.77
C ALA A 271 -9.85 -8.62 -14.74
N LEU A 272 -9.81 -9.44 -15.81
CA LEU A 272 -8.67 -9.49 -16.74
C LEU A 272 -8.96 -8.84 -18.10
N ASP A 273 -10.18 -8.38 -18.33
CA ASP A 273 -10.57 -7.80 -19.62
C ASP A 273 -9.72 -6.53 -19.91
N GLY A 274 -9.00 -6.55 -21.03
CA GLY A 274 -8.02 -5.51 -21.40
C GLY A 274 -6.65 -5.63 -20.72
N LEU A 275 -6.44 -6.60 -19.83
CA LEU A 275 -5.12 -6.94 -19.29
C LEU A 275 -4.47 -8.06 -20.13
N PRO A 276 -3.14 -8.11 -20.16
CA PRO A 276 -2.44 -9.23 -20.78
C PRO A 276 -2.62 -10.52 -19.97
N ASP A 277 -2.22 -11.65 -20.59
CA ASP A 277 -2.23 -12.95 -19.95
C ASP A 277 -1.49 -12.91 -18.60
N PRO A 278 -2.02 -13.54 -17.53
CA PRO A 278 -1.37 -13.66 -16.24
C PRO A 278 -0.01 -14.38 -16.25
N GLU A 279 0.25 -15.23 -17.23
CA GLU A 279 1.51 -15.97 -17.34
C GLU A 279 2.69 -15.01 -17.59
N GLY A 280 3.76 -15.16 -16.80
CA GLY A 280 4.94 -14.30 -16.84
C GLY A 280 4.76 -12.95 -16.13
N ARG A 281 3.62 -12.72 -15.48
CA ARG A 281 3.34 -11.46 -14.78
C ARG A 281 3.33 -11.63 -13.28
N ARG A 282 4.21 -10.84 -12.62
CA ARG A 282 4.26 -10.76 -11.16
C ARG A 282 3.02 -10.07 -10.62
N VAL A 283 2.74 -10.32 -9.35
CA VAL A 283 1.54 -9.75 -8.71
C VAL A 283 1.62 -8.21 -8.66
N PRO A 284 0.64 -7.50 -9.23
CA PRO A 284 0.66 -6.04 -9.26
C PRO A 284 0.16 -5.44 -7.96
N VAL A 285 0.62 -4.21 -7.65
CA VAL A 285 -0.05 -3.32 -6.70
C VAL A 285 -1.23 -2.63 -7.37
N LEU A 286 -2.23 -2.25 -6.59
CA LEU A 286 -3.45 -1.61 -7.07
C LEU A 286 -3.57 -0.21 -6.48
N GLY A 287 -3.69 0.79 -7.34
CA GLY A 287 -4.01 2.16 -6.98
C GLY A 287 -5.46 2.50 -7.29
N ARG A 288 -6.02 3.47 -6.59
CA ARG A 288 -7.36 4.00 -6.87
C ARG A 288 -7.31 5.52 -7.04
N SER A 289 -8.26 6.05 -7.79
CA SER A 289 -8.53 7.48 -7.79
C SER A 289 -9.24 7.90 -6.49
N ASP A 290 -8.85 9.05 -5.96
CA ASP A 290 -9.56 9.68 -4.83
C ASP A 290 -10.62 10.70 -5.28
N ILE A 291 -10.71 11.00 -6.57
CA ILE A 291 -11.65 11.96 -7.17
C ILE A 291 -12.64 11.27 -8.10
N GLU A 292 -12.17 10.41 -9.01
CA GLU A 292 -13.02 9.74 -10.00
C GLU A 292 -13.59 8.42 -9.44
N PRO A 293 -14.92 8.31 -9.28
CA PRO A 293 -15.56 7.07 -8.83
C PRO A 293 -15.26 5.91 -9.78
N GLY A 294 -14.89 4.76 -9.22
CA GLY A 294 -14.67 3.53 -9.99
C GLY A 294 -13.39 3.52 -10.83
N VAL A 295 -12.52 4.53 -10.69
CA VAL A 295 -11.24 4.56 -11.38
C VAL A 295 -10.15 3.90 -10.55
N PHE A 296 -9.42 2.97 -11.20
CA PHE A 296 -8.29 2.25 -10.65
C PHE A 296 -7.09 2.26 -11.59
N TYR A 297 -5.91 2.12 -11.01
CA TYR A 297 -4.64 2.05 -11.71
C TYR A 297 -3.89 0.77 -11.33
N LEU A 298 -3.22 0.18 -12.31
CA LEU A 298 -2.48 -1.08 -12.17
C LEU A 298 -1.16 -0.98 -12.95
N PRO A 299 -0.01 -0.87 -12.28
CA PRO A 299 1.29 -1.06 -12.91
C PRO A 299 1.62 -2.56 -13.01
N SER A 300 2.07 -3.02 -14.17
CA SER A 300 2.47 -4.40 -14.40
C SER A 300 3.59 -4.48 -15.44
N GLU A 301 4.74 -5.02 -15.06
CA GLU A 301 5.90 -5.31 -15.93
C GLU A 301 6.28 -4.14 -16.86
N GLY A 302 6.34 -2.92 -16.29
CA GLY A 302 6.71 -1.70 -17.03
C GLY A 302 5.58 -1.02 -17.79
N GLU A 303 4.38 -1.56 -17.72
CA GLU A 303 3.17 -1.01 -18.30
C GLU A 303 2.25 -0.45 -17.22
N LEU A 304 1.43 0.53 -17.57
CA LEU A 304 0.42 1.10 -16.69
C LEU A 304 -0.97 0.95 -17.32
N TYR A 305 -1.90 0.44 -16.52
CA TYR A 305 -3.29 0.24 -16.92
C TYR A 305 -4.22 1.10 -16.06
N ARG A 306 -5.31 1.57 -16.66
CA ARG A 306 -6.40 2.30 -15.98
C ARG A 306 -7.72 1.59 -16.28
N SER A 307 -8.51 1.40 -15.25
CA SER A 307 -9.93 1.07 -15.38
C SER A 307 -10.76 2.28 -15.01
N ALA A 308 -11.84 2.53 -15.74
CA ALA A 308 -12.81 3.60 -15.44
C ALA A 308 -14.18 3.04 -15.03
N ASN A 309 -14.30 1.72 -14.88
CA ASN A 309 -15.57 1.03 -14.62
C ASN A 309 -15.41 -0.03 -13.50
N SER A 310 -14.73 0.38 -12.43
CA SER A 310 -14.53 -0.44 -11.23
C SER A 310 -13.83 -1.78 -11.50
N GLY A 311 -12.84 -1.77 -12.39
CA GLY A 311 -12.05 -2.95 -12.72
C GLY A 311 -12.74 -3.93 -13.66
N ALA A 312 -13.88 -3.58 -14.26
CA ALA A 312 -14.54 -4.47 -15.22
C ALA A 312 -13.75 -4.60 -16.53
N GLU A 313 -13.11 -3.51 -16.96
CA GLU A 313 -12.28 -3.45 -18.15
C GLU A 313 -11.08 -2.54 -17.88
N TRP A 314 -9.94 -2.87 -18.49
CA TRP A 314 -8.68 -2.14 -18.33
C TRP A 314 -8.18 -1.63 -19.67
N GLN A 315 -7.70 -0.40 -19.66
CA GLN A 315 -7.07 0.24 -20.81
C GLN A 315 -5.59 0.50 -20.49
N LYS A 316 -4.70 0.05 -21.38
CA LYS A 316 -3.28 0.38 -21.31
C LYS A 316 -3.09 1.87 -21.56
N LEU A 317 -2.35 2.53 -20.69
CA LEU A 317 -1.95 3.92 -20.86
C LEU A 317 -0.61 3.98 -21.60
N THR A 318 -0.54 4.83 -22.64
CA THR A 318 0.72 5.11 -23.30
C THR A 318 1.47 6.18 -22.52
N VAL A 319 2.54 5.76 -21.83
CA VAL A 319 3.39 6.66 -21.06
C VAL A 319 4.63 7.01 -21.88
N ASP A 320 4.88 8.31 -22.08
CA ASP A 320 6.13 8.82 -22.62
C ASP A 320 7.19 8.82 -21.50
N TRP A 321 8.17 7.95 -21.63
CA TRP A 321 9.24 7.81 -20.65
C TRP A 321 10.40 8.73 -21.00
N ALA A 322 10.78 9.63 -20.10
CA ALA A 322 11.89 10.58 -20.27
C ALA A 322 13.24 9.87 -20.51
N GLU A 323 13.40 8.66 -20.00
CA GLU A 323 14.50 7.73 -20.24
C GLU A 323 13.91 6.31 -20.38
N ARG A 324 14.68 5.35 -20.91
CA ARG A 324 14.22 3.94 -21.09
C ARG A 324 14.00 3.17 -19.77
N CYS A 325 13.46 3.82 -18.76
CA CYS A 325 13.31 3.30 -17.41
C CYS A 325 11.84 3.25 -17.00
N SER A 326 11.07 2.31 -17.56
CA SER A 326 9.79 1.96 -16.98
C SER A 326 10.01 1.04 -15.76
N PRO A 327 9.30 1.21 -14.63
CA PRO A 327 9.44 0.35 -13.47
C PRO A 327 8.90 -1.04 -13.79
N GLU A 328 9.77 -2.04 -13.86
CA GLU A 328 9.33 -3.41 -14.21
C GLU A 328 8.38 -3.99 -13.17
N HIS A 329 8.57 -3.67 -11.89
CA HIS A 329 7.73 -4.18 -10.81
C HIS A 329 7.64 -3.15 -9.68
N ALA A 330 6.45 -2.63 -9.47
CA ALA A 330 6.19 -1.69 -8.38
C ALA A 330 5.90 -2.45 -7.07
N SER A 331 6.48 -1.97 -5.97
CA SER A 331 6.24 -2.47 -4.63
C SER A 331 5.13 -1.73 -3.91
N ASP A 332 4.83 -0.50 -4.33
CA ASP A 332 3.77 0.35 -3.80
C ASP A 332 3.35 1.42 -4.81
N ILE A 333 2.14 1.95 -4.64
CA ILE A 333 1.54 2.96 -5.51
C ILE A 333 0.76 4.00 -4.70
N ALA A 334 0.97 5.27 -5.03
CA ALA A 334 0.12 6.36 -4.54
C ALA A 334 -0.40 7.19 -5.73
N VAL A 335 -1.67 7.60 -5.66
CA VAL A 335 -2.33 8.39 -6.71
C VAL A 335 -2.80 9.72 -6.12
N VAL A 336 -2.55 10.81 -6.82
CA VAL A 336 -2.99 12.17 -6.45
C VAL A 336 -3.61 12.83 -7.66
N GLU A 337 -4.73 13.48 -7.44
CA GLU A 337 -5.48 14.17 -8.49
C GLU A 337 -5.82 15.61 -8.06
N SER A 338 -5.73 16.55 -9.04
CA SER A 338 -5.98 17.99 -8.83
C SER A 338 -6.71 18.62 -10.02
#